data_66eadd849d194df451cc43b66390d29d
#
_entry.id   66eadd849d194df451cc43b66390d29d
#
_cell.length_a   1.000
_cell.length_b   1.000
_cell.length_c   1.000
_cell.angle_alpha   90.00
_cell.angle_beta   90.00
_cell.angle_gamma   90.00
#
_symmetry.space_group_name_H-M   'P 1'
#
loop_
_entity.id
_entity.type
_entity.pdbx_description
1 polymer ?
#
loop_
_entity_poly.entity_id
_entity_poly.type
_entity_poly.pdbx_seq_one_letter_code
_entity_poly.pdbx_strand_id
1 'polypeptide(L)'
;MNYFLKAFVSSAVLCVVILAAAYFFAKRKQQSRPPQEVLWHESLTQLKELSRHKHRQSLHYIAYAHYAERDSLHALAALMNAISHADAVQCDNCRQAISSLGGEYSSPTTLPTHFTNHADHISYALRDKSYTHSTLFPPAIEQALKDNNRYVARMLTWCHASDTKQIFLLQQFLSQDVTHARYRVCPVCGDISWEPISPRHCPHCMTDSIRFVVFAYPEM
;
A
#
# COMPACT_ATOMS: atom_id res chain seq x y z
N MET A 1 48.47 49.96 17.61
CA MET A 1 47.26 49.86 16.75
C MET A 1 47.36 48.83 15.60
N ASN A 2 48.55 48.54 15.09
CA ASN A 2 48.68 47.60 13.93
C ASN A 2 48.61 46.08 14.24
N TYR A 3 48.89 45.62 15.47
CA TYR A 3 48.86 44.20 15.80
C TYR A 3 47.45 43.63 15.94
N PHE A 4 46.52 44.38 16.55
CA PHE A 4 45.13 43.97 16.69
C PHE A 4 44.41 43.84 15.33
N LEU A 5 44.69 44.80 14.44
CA LEU A 5 44.10 44.77 13.10
C LEU A 5 44.59 43.57 12.27
N LYS A 6 45.89 43.23 12.37
CA LYS A 6 46.48 42.06 11.69
C LYS A 6 45.91 40.75 12.23
N ALA A 7 45.74 40.63 13.54
CA ALA A 7 45.16 39.44 14.18
C ALA A 7 43.70 39.28 13.78
N PHE A 8 42.91 40.38 13.73
CA PHE A 8 41.48 40.34 13.31
C PHE A 8 41.32 39.95 11.85
N VAL A 9 42.13 40.50 10.95
CA VAL A 9 42.11 40.16 9.51
C VAL A 9 42.53 38.71 9.28
N SER A 10 43.55 38.20 10.01
CA SER A 10 43.98 36.81 9.91
C SER A 10 42.90 35.84 10.38
N SER A 11 42.16 36.16 11.46
CA SER A 11 41.07 35.35 11.99
C SER A 11 39.87 35.34 11.01
N ALA A 12 39.53 36.47 10.42
CA ALA A 12 38.43 36.56 9.43
C ALA A 12 38.75 35.76 8.16
N VAL A 13 39.97 35.82 7.65
CA VAL A 13 40.41 35.02 6.49
C VAL A 13 40.36 33.52 6.80
N LEU A 14 40.80 33.10 8.00
CA LEU A 14 40.73 31.71 8.41
C LEU A 14 39.28 31.19 8.48
N CYS A 15 38.35 31.97 9.02
CA CYS A 15 36.93 31.64 9.04
C CYS A 15 36.35 31.47 7.64
N VAL A 16 36.68 32.37 6.71
CA VAL A 16 36.19 32.26 5.30
C VAL A 16 36.75 31.01 4.62
N VAL A 17 38.00 30.67 4.84
CA VAL A 17 38.60 29.43 4.28
C VAL A 17 37.93 28.18 4.84
N ILE A 18 37.67 28.13 6.16
CA ILE A 18 36.97 27.00 6.80
C ILE A 18 35.55 26.87 6.25
N LEU A 19 34.80 27.96 6.13
CA LEU A 19 33.43 27.95 5.57
C LEU A 19 33.43 27.53 4.11
N ALA A 20 34.37 28.01 3.29
CA ALA A 20 34.53 27.60 1.92
C ALA A 20 34.87 26.11 1.79
N ALA A 21 35.79 25.59 2.60
CA ALA A 21 36.14 24.19 2.65
C ALA A 21 34.93 23.33 3.07
N ALA A 22 34.20 23.72 4.12
CA ALA A 22 33.00 23.03 4.57
C ALA A 22 31.90 23.02 3.47
N TYR A 23 31.72 24.13 2.77
CA TYR A 23 30.80 24.22 1.64
C TYR A 23 31.21 23.30 0.48
N PHE A 24 32.48 23.27 0.11
CA PHE A 24 33.00 22.38 -0.93
C PHE A 24 32.88 20.90 -0.54
N PHE A 25 33.14 20.53 0.71
CA PHE A 25 32.95 19.18 1.21
C PHE A 25 31.49 18.77 1.23
N ALA A 26 30.58 19.65 1.66
CA ALA A 26 29.13 19.41 1.62
C ALA A 26 28.63 19.21 0.19
N LYS A 27 29.04 20.08 -0.75
CA LYS A 27 28.69 20.02 -2.16
C LYS A 27 29.23 18.73 -2.83
N ARG A 28 30.47 18.33 -2.53
CA ARG A 28 31.08 17.10 -3.03
C ARG A 28 30.36 15.86 -2.48
N LYS A 29 29.97 15.86 -1.20
CA LYS A 29 29.18 14.77 -0.59
C LYS A 29 27.79 14.67 -1.19
N GLN A 30 27.18 15.77 -1.59
CA GLN A 30 25.88 15.81 -2.26
C GLN A 30 25.96 15.31 -3.72
N GLN A 31 27.05 15.63 -4.43
CA GLN A 31 27.31 15.16 -5.80
C GLN A 31 27.69 13.67 -5.88
N SER A 32 28.23 13.09 -4.81
CA SER A 32 28.61 11.67 -4.75
C SER A 32 27.48 10.75 -4.32
N ARG A 33 26.29 11.27 -3.96
CA ARG A 33 25.11 10.43 -3.70
C ARG A 33 24.53 9.97 -5.03
N PRO A 34 24.35 8.66 -5.22
CA PRO A 34 23.63 8.18 -6.39
C PRO A 34 22.22 8.79 -6.41
N PRO A 35 21.60 8.99 -7.59
CA PRO A 35 20.22 9.41 -7.69
C PRO A 35 19.34 8.54 -6.77
N GLN A 36 18.37 9.13 -6.12
CA GLN A 36 17.51 8.45 -5.15
C GLN A 36 16.81 7.22 -5.77
N GLU A 37 16.49 7.31 -7.04
CA GLU A 37 15.90 6.22 -7.83
C GLU A 37 16.84 5.00 -7.95
N VAL A 38 18.16 5.21 -8.05
CA VAL A 38 19.14 4.13 -8.07
C VAL A 38 19.28 3.47 -6.70
N LEU A 39 19.17 4.24 -5.62
CA LEU A 39 19.25 3.75 -4.25
C LEU A 39 18.08 2.82 -3.89
N TRP A 40 16.88 3.08 -4.43
CA TRP A 40 15.64 2.36 -4.11
C TRP A 40 15.13 1.52 -5.27
N HIS A 41 15.98 1.20 -6.25
CA HIS A 41 15.57 0.55 -7.50
C HIS A 41 14.77 -0.73 -7.25
N GLU A 42 15.24 -1.60 -6.39
CA GLU A 42 14.57 -2.88 -6.09
C GLU A 42 13.24 -2.65 -5.35
N SER A 43 13.23 -1.81 -4.30
CA SER A 43 12.00 -1.44 -3.61
C SER A 43 10.97 -0.80 -4.56
N LEU A 44 11.42 0.08 -5.46
CA LEU A 44 10.54 0.71 -6.46
C LEU A 44 9.96 -0.32 -7.43
N THR A 45 10.77 -1.27 -7.89
CA THR A 45 10.33 -2.34 -8.80
C THR A 45 9.23 -3.18 -8.15
N GLN A 46 9.42 -3.61 -6.91
CA GLN A 46 8.46 -4.43 -6.19
C GLN A 46 7.19 -3.65 -5.81
N LEU A 47 7.32 -2.39 -5.40
CA LEU A 47 6.17 -1.52 -5.12
C LEU A 47 5.33 -1.26 -6.38
N LYS A 48 5.96 -1.05 -7.54
CA LYS A 48 5.28 -0.89 -8.83
C LYS A 48 4.52 -2.17 -9.22
N GLU A 49 5.11 -3.33 -8.99
CA GLU A 49 4.46 -4.62 -9.23
C GLU A 49 3.25 -4.83 -8.32
N LEU A 50 3.40 -4.62 -7.01
CA LEU A 50 2.31 -4.68 -6.04
C LEU A 50 1.20 -3.68 -6.37
N SER A 51 1.54 -2.42 -6.70
CA SER A 51 0.57 -1.40 -7.10
C SER A 51 -0.23 -1.84 -8.32
N ARG A 52 0.42 -2.45 -9.33
CA ARG A 52 -0.24 -3.00 -10.52
C ARG A 52 -1.20 -4.12 -10.18
N HIS A 53 -0.80 -5.06 -9.31
CA HIS A 53 -1.67 -6.16 -8.88
C HIS A 53 -2.87 -5.63 -8.09
N LYS A 54 -2.67 -4.74 -7.13
CA LYS A 54 -3.75 -4.14 -6.34
C LYS A 54 -4.74 -3.35 -7.18
N HIS A 55 -4.24 -2.57 -8.15
CA HIS A 55 -5.10 -1.87 -9.10
C HIS A 55 -5.95 -2.84 -9.92
N ARG A 56 -5.34 -3.87 -10.51
CA ARG A 56 -6.06 -4.89 -11.27
C ARG A 56 -7.10 -5.61 -10.40
N GLN A 57 -6.74 -6.02 -9.19
CA GLN A 57 -7.63 -6.67 -8.23
C GLN A 57 -8.84 -5.80 -7.92
N SER A 58 -8.65 -4.51 -7.62
CA SER A 58 -9.76 -3.61 -7.34
C SER A 58 -10.74 -3.50 -8.52
N LEU A 59 -10.24 -3.42 -9.77
CA LEU A 59 -11.09 -3.37 -10.96
C LEU A 59 -11.84 -4.68 -11.22
N HIS A 60 -11.21 -5.83 -11.01
CA HIS A 60 -11.85 -7.14 -11.16
C HIS A 60 -12.97 -7.30 -10.15
N TYR A 61 -12.70 -7.01 -8.88
CA TYR A 61 -13.67 -7.26 -7.81
C TYR A 61 -14.85 -6.30 -7.83
N ILE A 62 -14.68 -5.05 -8.26
CA ILE A 62 -15.83 -4.17 -8.48
C ILE A 62 -16.72 -4.70 -9.62
N ALA A 63 -16.14 -5.24 -10.70
CA ALA A 63 -16.91 -5.86 -11.76
C ALA A 63 -17.65 -7.13 -11.28
N TYR A 64 -16.99 -7.97 -10.45
CA TYR A 64 -17.64 -9.15 -9.88
C TYR A 64 -18.76 -8.78 -8.90
N ALA A 65 -18.62 -7.69 -8.16
CA ALA A 65 -19.69 -7.14 -7.33
C ALA A 65 -20.90 -6.75 -8.17
N HIS A 66 -20.71 -6.07 -9.32
CA HIS A 66 -21.79 -5.72 -10.23
C HIS A 66 -22.50 -6.95 -10.82
N TYR A 67 -21.77 -8.00 -11.19
CA TYR A 67 -22.39 -9.25 -11.64
C TYR A 67 -23.20 -9.92 -10.53
N ALA A 68 -22.66 -9.98 -9.31
CA ALA A 68 -23.34 -10.54 -8.16
C ALA A 68 -24.63 -9.75 -7.81
N GLU A 69 -24.55 -8.42 -7.85
CA GLU A 69 -25.72 -7.55 -7.60
C GLU A 69 -26.82 -7.77 -8.63
N ARG A 70 -26.48 -7.82 -9.91
CA ARG A 70 -27.44 -8.11 -11.00
C ARG A 70 -28.14 -9.44 -10.80
N ASP A 71 -27.45 -10.43 -10.28
CA ASP A 71 -27.96 -11.78 -10.07
C ASP A 71 -28.55 -11.96 -8.65
N SER A 72 -28.81 -10.84 -7.93
CA SER A 72 -29.39 -10.79 -6.58
C SER A 72 -28.56 -11.52 -5.48
N LEU A 73 -27.27 -11.69 -5.72
CA LEU A 73 -26.33 -12.26 -4.73
C LEU A 73 -25.72 -11.15 -3.87
N HIS A 74 -26.57 -10.43 -3.14
CA HIS A 74 -26.21 -9.20 -2.43
C HIS A 74 -25.09 -9.39 -1.41
N ALA A 75 -25.04 -10.54 -0.71
CA ALA A 75 -23.97 -10.85 0.23
C ALA A 75 -22.60 -10.94 -0.47
N LEU A 76 -22.56 -11.58 -1.65
CA LEU A 76 -21.35 -11.66 -2.46
C LEU A 76 -20.97 -10.28 -3.01
N ALA A 77 -21.94 -9.51 -3.47
CA ALA A 77 -21.72 -8.15 -3.96
C ALA A 77 -21.11 -7.26 -2.86
N ALA A 78 -21.62 -7.33 -1.63
CA ALA A 78 -21.08 -6.59 -0.49
C ALA A 78 -19.61 -6.97 -0.18
N LEU A 79 -19.29 -8.28 -0.19
CA LEU A 79 -17.92 -8.74 0.00
C LEU A 79 -17.00 -8.25 -1.12
N MET A 80 -17.38 -8.43 -2.38
CA MET A 80 -16.54 -8.05 -3.52
C MET A 80 -16.32 -6.53 -3.56
N ASN A 81 -17.32 -5.73 -3.22
CA ASN A 81 -17.19 -4.27 -3.08
C ASN A 81 -16.21 -3.90 -1.95
N ALA A 82 -16.30 -4.57 -0.79
CA ALA A 82 -15.40 -4.32 0.33
C ALA A 82 -13.95 -4.67 -0.01
N ILE A 83 -13.71 -5.82 -0.64
CA ILE A 83 -12.36 -6.24 -1.07
C ILE A 83 -11.82 -5.32 -2.17
N SER A 84 -12.65 -4.93 -3.15
CA SER A 84 -12.28 -3.97 -4.20
C SER A 84 -11.82 -2.64 -3.60
N HIS A 85 -12.59 -2.10 -2.64
CA HIS A 85 -12.26 -0.85 -1.97
C HIS A 85 -10.95 -0.97 -1.14
N ALA A 86 -10.78 -2.08 -0.42
CA ALA A 86 -9.55 -2.35 0.33
C ALA A 86 -8.31 -2.35 -0.58
N ASP A 87 -8.40 -3.00 -1.75
CA ASP A 87 -7.31 -3.03 -2.72
C ASP A 87 -7.04 -1.67 -3.37
N ALA A 88 -8.07 -0.86 -3.60
CA ALA A 88 -7.90 0.50 -4.08
C ALA A 88 -7.11 1.35 -3.07
N VAL A 89 -7.45 1.28 -1.77
CA VAL A 89 -6.69 1.95 -0.69
C VAL A 89 -5.24 1.46 -0.64
N GLN A 90 -5.02 0.15 -0.74
CA GLN A 90 -3.66 -0.43 -0.72
C GLN A 90 -2.85 -0.04 -1.97
N CYS A 91 -3.48 0.04 -3.14
CA CYS A 91 -2.86 0.54 -4.36
C CYS A 91 -2.40 2.00 -4.19
N ASP A 92 -3.24 2.86 -3.64
CA ASP A 92 -2.90 4.26 -3.39
C ASP A 92 -1.78 4.40 -2.36
N ASN A 93 -1.75 3.58 -1.33
CA ASN A 93 -0.64 3.53 -0.37
C ASN A 93 0.69 3.13 -1.05
N CYS A 94 0.67 2.14 -1.95
CA CYS A 94 1.85 1.78 -2.74
C CYS A 94 2.30 2.94 -3.65
N ARG A 95 1.36 3.65 -4.29
CA ARG A 95 1.67 4.82 -5.14
C ARG A 95 2.30 5.96 -4.34
N GLN A 96 1.78 6.24 -3.14
CA GLN A 96 2.37 7.22 -2.23
C GLN A 96 3.78 6.81 -1.79
N ALA A 97 4.01 5.53 -1.50
CA ALA A 97 5.32 5.00 -1.18
C ALA A 97 6.29 5.15 -2.37
N ILE A 98 5.88 4.82 -3.59
CA ILE A 98 6.67 5.01 -4.82
C ILE A 98 7.07 6.49 -4.97
N SER A 99 6.12 7.40 -4.84
CA SER A 99 6.38 8.85 -4.93
C SER A 99 7.35 9.32 -3.84
N SER A 100 7.21 8.82 -2.61
CA SER A 100 8.11 9.18 -1.48
C SER A 100 9.55 8.72 -1.69
N LEU A 101 9.76 7.70 -2.53
CA LEU A 101 11.08 7.19 -2.92
C LEU A 101 11.61 7.86 -4.20
N GLY A 102 10.91 8.86 -4.72
CA GLY A 102 11.29 9.58 -5.94
C GLY A 102 10.97 8.85 -7.24
N GLY A 103 10.18 7.77 -7.18
CA GLY A 103 9.73 7.06 -8.37
C GLY A 103 8.41 7.59 -8.90
N GLU A 104 8.13 7.25 -10.16
CA GLU A 104 6.86 7.53 -10.83
C GLU A 104 6.15 6.23 -11.20
N TYR A 105 4.83 6.25 -11.11
CA TYR A 105 4.00 5.12 -11.49
C TYR A 105 2.62 5.58 -11.96
N SER A 106 2.21 5.07 -13.10
CA SER A 106 0.84 5.18 -13.61
C SER A 106 0.22 3.79 -13.66
N SER A 107 -1.04 3.69 -13.23
CA SER A 107 -1.77 2.43 -13.32
C SER A 107 -2.09 2.11 -14.78
N PRO A 108 -1.79 0.90 -15.27
CA PRO A 108 -2.17 0.49 -16.61
C PRO A 108 -3.69 0.34 -16.72
N THR A 109 -4.23 0.56 -17.91
CA THR A 109 -5.62 0.20 -18.20
C THR A 109 -5.74 -1.32 -18.15
N THR A 110 -6.68 -1.82 -17.35
CA THR A 110 -6.94 -3.25 -17.20
C THR A 110 -8.42 -3.50 -17.42
N LEU A 111 -8.74 -4.47 -18.26
CA LEU A 111 -10.12 -4.96 -18.42
C LEU A 111 -10.35 -6.12 -17.45
N PRO A 112 -11.46 -6.13 -16.71
CA PRO A 112 -11.83 -7.24 -15.84
C PRO A 112 -12.01 -8.54 -16.62
N THR A 113 -11.48 -9.64 -16.10
CA THR A 113 -11.77 -10.97 -16.62
C THR A 113 -13.19 -11.36 -16.20
N HIS A 114 -14.01 -11.75 -17.16
CA HIS A 114 -15.37 -12.21 -16.92
C HIS A 114 -15.44 -13.73 -16.97
N PHE A 115 -16.18 -14.32 -16.03
CA PHE A 115 -16.53 -15.74 -15.97
C PHE A 115 -18.04 -15.91 -16.04
N THR A 116 -18.50 -17.09 -16.42
CA THR A 116 -19.93 -17.38 -16.60
C THR A 116 -20.67 -17.62 -15.29
N ASN A 117 -19.94 -17.95 -14.21
CA ASN A 117 -20.54 -18.19 -12.90
C ASN A 117 -19.74 -17.52 -11.77
N HIS A 118 -20.41 -17.31 -10.64
CA HIS A 118 -19.83 -16.61 -9.49
C HIS A 118 -18.80 -17.43 -8.74
N ALA A 119 -18.89 -18.76 -8.75
CA ALA A 119 -17.90 -19.63 -8.13
C ALA A 119 -16.52 -19.47 -8.82
N ASP A 120 -16.52 -19.28 -10.14
CA ASP A 120 -15.28 -19.02 -10.89
C ASP A 120 -14.72 -17.61 -10.59
N HIS A 121 -15.59 -16.60 -10.42
CA HIS A 121 -15.16 -15.28 -9.96
C HIS A 121 -14.45 -15.35 -8.60
N ILE A 122 -15.05 -16.06 -7.63
CA ILE A 122 -14.49 -16.22 -6.29
C ILE A 122 -13.19 -17.05 -6.35
N SER A 123 -13.19 -18.13 -7.10
CA SER A 123 -12.02 -19.01 -7.26
C SER A 123 -10.84 -18.25 -7.92
N TYR A 124 -11.12 -17.40 -8.90
CA TYR A 124 -10.11 -16.55 -9.51
C TYR A 124 -9.60 -15.52 -8.50
N ALA A 125 -10.50 -14.83 -7.79
CA ALA A 125 -10.13 -13.88 -6.76
C ALA A 125 -9.24 -14.51 -5.67
N LEU A 126 -9.59 -15.72 -5.22
CA LEU A 126 -8.83 -16.44 -4.22
C LEU A 126 -7.42 -16.80 -4.72
N ARG A 127 -7.28 -17.30 -5.95
CA ARG A 127 -5.95 -17.60 -6.53
C ARG A 127 -5.10 -16.35 -6.69
N ASP A 128 -5.69 -15.26 -7.21
CA ASP A 128 -4.99 -14.00 -7.44
C ASP A 128 -4.55 -13.35 -6.12
N LYS A 129 -5.39 -13.40 -5.08
CA LYS A 129 -5.04 -12.96 -3.72
C LYS A 129 -3.95 -13.82 -3.10
N SER A 130 -4.06 -15.14 -3.21
CA SER A 130 -3.05 -16.07 -2.69
C SER A 130 -1.70 -15.85 -3.36
N TYR A 131 -1.66 -15.59 -4.66
CA TYR A 131 -0.43 -15.24 -5.37
C TYR A 131 0.19 -13.94 -4.84
N THR A 132 -0.59 -12.87 -4.72
CA THR A 132 -0.10 -11.59 -4.18
C THR A 132 0.43 -11.77 -2.76
N HIS A 133 -0.34 -12.48 -1.92
CA HIS A 133 0.00 -12.74 -0.52
C HIS A 133 1.29 -13.55 -0.37
N SER A 134 1.42 -14.67 -1.07
CA SER A 134 2.53 -15.60 -0.87
C SER A 134 3.78 -15.28 -1.70
N THR A 135 3.62 -14.59 -2.84
CA THR A 135 4.71 -14.41 -3.81
C THR A 135 5.20 -12.97 -3.90
N LEU A 136 4.32 -11.97 -3.79
CA LEU A 136 4.72 -10.57 -4.00
C LEU A 136 5.04 -9.84 -2.70
N PHE A 137 4.26 -10.03 -1.63
CA PHE A 137 4.48 -9.31 -0.38
C PHE A 137 5.77 -9.71 0.35
N PRO A 138 6.12 -11.00 0.52
CA PRO A 138 7.28 -11.38 1.33
C PRO A 138 8.59 -10.74 0.85
N PRO A 139 8.97 -10.85 -0.45
CA PRO A 139 10.20 -10.24 -0.93
C PRO A 139 10.17 -8.71 -0.85
N ALA A 140 9.00 -8.07 -1.07
CA ALA A 140 8.86 -6.62 -0.97
C ALA A 140 9.04 -6.11 0.48
N ILE A 141 8.51 -6.84 1.47
CA ILE A 141 8.71 -6.53 2.89
C ILE A 141 10.18 -6.71 3.26
N GLU A 142 10.79 -7.82 2.86
CA GLU A 142 12.20 -8.11 3.11
C GLU A 142 13.12 -7.03 2.51
N GLN A 143 12.86 -6.62 1.27
CA GLN A 143 13.64 -5.57 0.62
C GLN A 143 13.48 -4.23 1.34
N ALA A 144 12.26 -3.84 1.72
CA ALA A 144 12.04 -2.60 2.47
C ALA A 144 12.78 -2.60 3.83
N LEU A 145 12.90 -3.76 4.49
CA LEU A 145 13.68 -3.92 5.71
C LEU A 145 15.20 -3.84 5.44
N LYS A 146 15.70 -4.45 4.36
CA LYS A 146 17.11 -4.33 3.92
C LYS A 146 17.48 -2.88 3.63
N ASP A 147 16.59 -2.15 3.03
CA ASP A 147 16.72 -0.73 2.73
C ASP A 147 16.58 0.17 3.99
N ASN A 148 16.32 -0.43 5.16
CA ASN A 148 15.99 0.27 6.41
C ASN A 148 14.80 1.25 6.27
N ASN A 149 13.90 0.97 5.33
CA ASN A 149 12.71 1.78 5.09
C ASN A 149 11.52 1.25 5.92
N ARG A 150 11.48 1.63 7.20
CA ARG A 150 10.45 1.17 8.15
C ARG A 150 9.05 1.60 7.77
N TYR A 151 8.89 2.71 7.07
CA TYR A 151 7.59 3.18 6.61
C TYR A 151 7.00 2.21 5.56
N VAL A 152 7.77 1.91 4.51
CA VAL A 152 7.34 0.98 3.46
C VAL A 152 7.15 -0.43 4.02
N ALA A 153 8.09 -0.94 4.82
CA ALA A 153 7.97 -2.27 5.44
C ALA A 153 6.69 -2.41 6.25
N ARG A 154 6.37 -1.42 7.10
CA ARG A 154 5.15 -1.41 7.92
C ARG A 154 3.89 -1.35 7.06
N MET A 155 3.84 -0.47 6.07
CA MET A 155 2.71 -0.35 5.14
C MET A 155 2.44 -1.67 4.41
N LEU A 156 3.49 -2.31 3.87
CA LEU A 156 3.39 -3.60 3.19
C LEU A 156 2.93 -4.72 4.14
N THR A 157 3.43 -4.74 5.38
CA THR A 157 3.00 -5.70 6.39
C THR A 157 1.49 -5.57 6.71
N TRP A 158 0.96 -4.36 6.77
CA TRP A 158 -0.47 -4.14 6.98
C TRP A 158 -1.30 -4.61 5.79
N CYS A 159 -0.86 -4.32 4.56
CA CYS A 159 -1.52 -4.80 3.35
C CYS A 159 -1.52 -6.35 3.30
N HIS A 160 -0.40 -6.98 3.62
CA HIS A 160 -0.26 -8.43 3.67
C HIS A 160 -1.21 -9.07 4.70
N ALA A 161 -1.30 -8.50 5.90
CA ALA A 161 -2.22 -8.96 6.94
C ALA A 161 -3.70 -8.77 6.53
N SER A 162 -4.02 -7.70 5.83
CA SER A 162 -5.37 -7.50 5.28
C SER A 162 -5.70 -8.55 4.21
N ASP A 163 -4.75 -8.89 3.33
CA ASP A 163 -4.97 -9.94 2.31
C ASP A 163 -5.22 -11.32 2.94
N THR A 164 -4.61 -11.63 4.08
CA THR A 164 -4.93 -12.85 4.85
C THR A 164 -6.41 -12.92 5.21
N LYS A 165 -6.98 -11.81 5.69
CA LYS A 165 -8.41 -11.72 6.03
C LYS A 165 -9.30 -11.83 4.80
N GLN A 166 -8.91 -11.21 3.69
CA GLN A 166 -9.66 -11.27 2.43
C GLN A 166 -9.67 -12.69 1.85
N ILE A 167 -8.54 -13.40 1.90
CA ILE A 167 -8.45 -14.81 1.51
C ILE A 167 -9.40 -15.66 2.36
N PHE A 168 -9.40 -15.48 3.67
CA PHE A 168 -10.29 -16.18 4.58
C PHE A 168 -11.77 -15.96 4.23
N LEU A 169 -12.17 -14.72 3.98
CA LEU A 169 -13.55 -14.37 3.60
C LEU A 169 -13.96 -14.99 2.25
N LEU A 170 -13.06 -15.00 1.26
CA LEU A 170 -13.31 -15.64 -0.03
C LEU A 170 -13.45 -17.17 0.11
N GLN A 171 -12.65 -17.80 0.98
CA GLN A 171 -12.76 -19.23 1.27
C GLN A 171 -14.10 -19.57 1.93
N GLN A 172 -14.57 -18.77 2.87
CA GLN A 172 -15.88 -18.96 3.49
C GLN A 172 -17.02 -18.90 2.45
N PHE A 173 -16.94 -17.97 1.49
CA PHE A 173 -17.94 -17.93 0.41
C PHE A 173 -17.91 -19.17 -0.47
N LEU A 174 -16.75 -19.73 -0.78
CA LEU A 174 -16.66 -20.98 -1.55
C LEU A 174 -17.21 -22.19 -0.80
N SER A 175 -17.05 -22.23 0.52
CA SER A 175 -17.57 -23.31 1.36
C SER A 175 -19.05 -23.12 1.74
N GLN A 176 -19.69 -22.05 1.29
CA GLN A 176 -21.08 -21.67 1.64
C GLN A 176 -21.29 -21.42 3.14
N ASP A 177 -20.23 -21.16 3.87
CA ASP A 177 -20.25 -20.84 5.31
C ASP A 177 -20.27 -19.32 5.52
N VAL A 178 -21.24 -18.65 4.87
CA VAL A 178 -21.36 -17.19 4.90
C VAL A 178 -22.28 -16.76 6.02
N THR A 179 -21.68 -16.16 7.06
CA THR A 179 -22.43 -15.64 8.23
C THR A 179 -22.39 -14.12 8.31
N HIS A 180 -21.73 -13.44 7.35
CA HIS A 180 -21.45 -12.00 7.48
C HIS A 180 -22.31 -11.18 6.54
N ALA A 181 -23.09 -10.26 7.11
CA ALA A 181 -23.94 -9.33 6.38
C ALA A 181 -23.31 -7.96 6.15
N ARG A 182 -22.20 -7.65 6.87
CA ARG A 182 -21.62 -6.31 6.88
C ARG A 182 -20.11 -6.37 6.99
N TYR A 183 -19.45 -5.69 6.06
CA TYR A 183 -18.00 -5.51 6.02
C TYR A 183 -17.64 -4.05 6.24
N ARG A 184 -16.48 -3.81 6.84
CA ARG A 184 -15.95 -2.47 7.12
C ARG A 184 -14.51 -2.40 6.67
N VAL A 185 -14.14 -1.35 5.95
CA VAL A 185 -12.80 -1.15 5.41
C VAL A 185 -12.20 0.12 5.98
N CYS A 186 -10.99 0.01 6.54
CA CYS A 186 -10.23 1.14 7.03
C CYS A 186 -9.79 2.01 5.84
N PRO A 187 -10.14 3.32 5.78
CA PRO A 187 -9.80 4.19 4.66
C PRO A 187 -8.32 4.57 4.60
N VAL A 188 -7.54 4.21 5.63
CA VAL A 188 -6.11 4.57 5.71
C VAL A 188 -5.21 3.42 5.26
N CYS A 189 -5.46 2.19 5.72
CA CYS A 189 -4.60 1.06 5.40
C CYS A 189 -5.27 -0.04 4.57
N GLY A 190 -6.59 0.05 4.32
CA GLY A 190 -7.34 -0.96 3.59
C GLY A 190 -7.57 -2.25 4.40
N ASP A 191 -7.39 -2.23 5.72
CA ASP A 191 -7.74 -3.39 6.55
C ASP A 191 -9.23 -3.64 6.52
N ILE A 192 -9.62 -4.93 6.38
CA ILE A 192 -11.02 -5.35 6.37
C ILE A 192 -11.40 -5.99 7.70
N SER A 193 -12.59 -5.67 8.18
CA SER A 193 -13.26 -6.31 9.32
C SER A 193 -14.72 -6.60 8.98
N TRP A 194 -15.36 -7.46 9.75
CA TRP A 194 -16.76 -7.85 9.56
C TRP A 194 -17.46 -8.01 10.88
N GLU A 195 -18.79 -7.94 10.89
CA GLU A 195 -19.58 -8.17 12.11
C GLU A 195 -19.70 -9.68 12.39
N PRO A 196 -19.72 -10.09 13.68
CA PRO A 196 -19.76 -9.24 14.89
C PRO A 196 -18.38 -8.69 15.32
N ILE A 197 -17.29 -9.01 14.64
CA ILE A 197 -15.93 -8.59 14.99
C ILE A 197 -15.67 -7.19 14.43
N SER A 198 -16.05 -6.17 15.16
CA SER A 198 -15.82 -4.78 14.77
C SER A 198 -14.97 -4.06 15.82
N PRO A 199 -13.65 -3.94 15.61
CA PRO A 199 -12.78 -3.26 16.55
C PRO A 199 -13.08 -1.75 16.58
N ARG A 200 -12.93 -1.12 17.76
CA ARG A 200 -13.08 0.33 17.91
C ARG A 200 -12.05 1.14 17.12
N HIS A 201 -10.86 0.57 16.95
CA HIS A 201 -9.77 1.16 16.16
C HIS A 201 -9.20 0.10 15.23
N CYS A 202 -8.71 0.54 14.08
CA CYS A 202 -7.97 -0.34 13.17
C CYS A 202 -6.79 -1.00 13.89
N PRO A 203 -6.64 -2.33 13.86
CA PRO A 203 -5.56 -3.02 14.56
C PRO A 203 -4.17 -2.70 14.00
N HIS A 204 -4.09 -2.13 12.79
CA HIS A 204 -2.84 -1.82 12.12
C HIS A 204 -2.46 -0.34 12.25
N CYS A 205 -3.33 0.58 11.86
CA CYS A 205 -3.01 2.01 11.77
C CYS A 205 -3.68 2.87 12.86
N MET A 206 -4.45 2.26 13.77
CA MET A 206 -5.14 2.91 14.89
C MET A 206 -6.21 3.94 14.47
N THR A 207 -6.63 3.95 13.21
CA THR A 207 -7.75 4.78 12.73
C THR A 207 -9.03 4.40 13.46
N ASP A 208 -9.79 5.39 13.95
CA ASP A 208 -11.09 5.17 14.58
C ASP A 208 -12.08 4.54 13.59
N SER A 209 -12.79 3.50 14.03
CA SER A 209 -13.73 2.74 13.20
C SER A 209 -14.94 3.55 12.73
N ILE A 210 -15.24 4.70 13.34
CA ILE A 210 -16.26 5.63 12.85
C ILE A 210 -15.96 6.13 11.43
N ARG A 211 -14.69 6.11 11.03
CA ARG A 211 -14.22 6.52 9.70
C ARG A 211 -14.25 5.39 8.66
N PHE A 212 -14.54 4.15 9.08
CA PHE A 212 -14.52 3.02 8.16
C PHE A 212 -15.63 3.12 7.14
N VAL A 213 -15.32 2.74 5.92
CA VAL A 213 -16.33 2.59 4.85
C VAL A 213 -17.06 1.28 5.05
N VAL A 214 -18.39 1.34 5.06
CA VAL A 214 -19.26 0.19 5.34
C VAL A 214 -19.82 -0.35 4.03
N PHE A 215 -19.74 -1.67 3.88
CA PHE A 215 -20.35 -2.44 2.79
C PHE A 215 -21.29 -3.47 3.42
N ALA A 216 -22.57 -3.28 3.18
CA ALA A 216 -23.62 -4.15 3.70
C ALA A 216 -24.67 -4.36 2.62
N TYR A 217 -25.37 -5.45 2.70
CA TYR A 217 -26.62 -5.61 1.95
C TYR A 217 -27.81 -5.36 2.89
N PRO A 218 -28.94 -4.88 2.36
CA PRO A 218 -30.13 -4.65 3.16
C PRO A 218 -30.55 -5.96 3.82
N GLU A 219 -30.76 -5.92 5.14
CA GLU A 219 -31.48 -6.99 5.84
C GLU A 219 -32.92 -6.96 5.30
N MET A 220 -33.42 -8.09 4.82
CA MET A 220 -34.81 -8.26 4.41
C MET A 220 -35.72 -8.29 5.63
#